data_24d30ce6d78e8caa40432b2f2ba35bc2
#
_entry.id   24d30ce6d78e8caa40432b2f2ba35bc2
#
_cell.length_a   1.000
_cell.length_b   1.000
_cell.length_c   1.000
_cell.angle_alpha   90.00
_cell.angle_beta   90.00
_cell.angle_gamma   90.00
#
_symmetry.space_group_name_H-M   'P 1'
#
loop_
_entity.id
_entity.type
_entity.pdbx_description
1 polymer ?
#
loop_
_entity_poly.entity_id
_entity_poly.type
_entity_poly.pdbx_seq_one_letter_code
_entity_poly.pdbx_strand_id
1 'polypeptide(L)'
;MALLGAMCHVGGTVSDLNDAMEFFKPFLEFLGYEIWDEIRNPNGQRSRVTVNHGNGAVFLLYEAKPEFAKHPFEVYEVGLHHIAFYTDTREQVDQACELAKRLGAKVLDGPGEFPYDPEGWYAVYFLGPDGLKFEVVHQPSAAKRYAEVMRIAEQLMKH
;
A
#
# COMPACT_ATOMS: atom_id res chain seq x y z
N MET A 1 -14.36 -21.11 4.28
CA MET A 1 -14.22 -19.80 3.58
C MET A 1 -13.57 -20.07 2.22
N ALA A 2 -14.15 -19.57 1.15
CA ALA A 2 -13.55 -19.72 -0.18
C ALA A 2 -12.56 -18.57 -0.40
N LEU A 3 -11.29 -18.88 -0.64
CA LEU A 3 -10.27 -17.88 -1.00
C LEU A 3 -10.25 -17.59 -2.52
N LEU A 4 -11.11 -18.28 -3.28
CA LEU A 4 -11.15 -18.14 -4.72
C LEU A 4 -11.46 -16.69 -5.13
N GLY A 5 -10.51 -16.07 -5.85
CA GLY A 5 -10.61 -14.70 -6.31
C GLY A 5 -10.17 -13.62 -5.29
N ALA A 6 -9.80 -14.01 -4.06
CA ALA A 6 -9.19 -13.05 -3.11
C ALA A 6 -7.80 -12.62 -3.62
N MET A 7 -7.51 -11.32 -3.48
CA MET A 7 -6.18 -10.83 -3.82
C MET A 7 -5.15 -11.37 -2.81
N CYS A 8 -4.14 -12.08 -3.31
CA CYS A 8 -3.07 -12.62 -2.48
C CYS A 8 -2.09 -11.53 -2.07
N HIS A 9 -1.57 -10.77 -3.04
CA HIS A 9 -0.61 -9.69 -2.82
C HIS A 9 -0.59 -8.69 -3.97
N VAL A 10 0.02 -7.54 -3.73
CA VAL A 10 0.41 -6.56 -4.74
C VAL A 10 1.92 -6.46 -4.75
N GLY A 11 2.54 -6.42 -5.93
CA GLY A 11 3.97 -6.23 -6.11
C GLY A 11 4.30 -4.95 -6.86
N GLY A 12 5.18 -4.12 -6.28
CA GLY A 12 5.79 -2.96 -6.93
C GLY A 12 7.24 -3.25 -7.31
N THR A 13 7.74 -2.62 -8.37
CA THR A 13 9.16 -2.66 -8.73
C THR A 13 9.78 -1.29 -8.52
N VAL A 14 10.94 -1.25 -7.87
CA VAL A 14 11.69 -0.03 -7.55
C VAL A 14 13.09 -0.09 -8.18
N SER A 15 13.67 1.06 -8.43
CA SER A 15 14.98 1.15 -9.09
C SER A 15 16.11 0.55 -8.26
N ASP A 16 16.15 0.87 -6.97
CA ASP A 16 17.05 0.32 -5.95
C ASP A 16 16.26 -0.05 -4.71
N LEU A 17 16.39 -1.30 -4.26
CA LEU A 17 15.61 -1.80 -3.14
C LEU A 17 16.05 -1.20 -1.81
N ASN A 18 17.34 -0.91 -1.62
CA ASN A 18 17.82 -0.32 -0.38
C ASN A 18 17.35 1.13 -0.23
N ASP A 19 17.52 1.94 -1.28
CA ASP A 19 17.09 3.34 -1.31
C ASP A 19 15.56 3.43 -1.12
N ALA A 20 14.81 2.57 -1.81
CA ALA A 20 13.36 2.52 -1.66
C ALA A 20 12.92 2.15 -0.23
N MET A 21 13.66 1.25 0.45
CA MET A 21 13.34 0.84 1.82
C MET A 21 13.54 1.95 2.85
N GLU A 22 14.35 2.98 2.59
CA GLU A 22 14.42 4.18 3.45
C GLU A 22 13.06 4.88 3.56
N PHE A 23 12.27 4.83 2.49
CA PHE A 23 10.89 5.32 2.48
C PHE A 23 9.91 4.25 2.96
N PHE A 24 9.91 3.06 2.33
CA PHE A 24 8.86 2.08 2.53
C PHE A 24 8.85 1.47 3.93
N LYS A 25 10.01 1.26 4.55
CA LYS A 25 10.06 0.65 5.87
C LYS A 25 9.29 1.49 6.90
N PRO A 26 9.65 2.74 7.20
CA PRO A 26 8.93 3.53 8.21
C PRO A 26 7.47 3.82 7.80
N PHE A 27 7.19 3.95 6.50
CA PHE A 27 5.84 4.21 6.00
C PHE A 27 4.92 3.00 6.15
N LEU A 28 5.38 1.80 5.79
CA LEU A 28 4.60 0.57 5.91
C LEU A 28 4.46 0.12 7.38
N GLU A 29 5.50 0.33 8.21
CA GLU A 29 5.41 0.11 9.66
C GLU A 29 4.34 1.00 10.30
N PHE A 30 4.23 2.26 9.89
CA PHE A 30 3.15 3.17 10.32
C PHE A 30 1.76 2.61 9.95
N LEU A 31 1.62 1.95 8.79
CA LEU A 31 0.39 1.30 8.33
C LEU A 31 0.18 -0.11 8.93
N GLY A 32 1.01 -0.53 9.88
CA GLY A 32 0.87 -1.82 10.58
C GLY A 32 1.45 -3.03 9.83
N TYR A 33 2.32 -2.80 8.84
CA TYR A 33 3.04 -3.88 8.18
C TYR A 33 4.31 -4.26 8.93
N GLU A 34 4.60 -5.55 8.99
CA GLU A 34 5.89 -6.10 9.34
C GLU A 34 6.74 -6.26 8.09
N ILE A 35 8.00 -5.86 8.17
CA ILE A 35 8.96 -5.98 7.07
C ILE A 35 9.79 -7.24 7.27
N TRP A 36 9.69 -8.18 6.33
CA TRP A 36 10.47 -9.41 6.36
C TRP A 36 11.85 -9.23 5.71
N ASP A 37 12.71 -10.21 5.92
CA ASP A 37 14.06 -10.23 5.34
C ASP A 37 14.05 -10.24 3.82
N GLU A 38 15.19 -9.81 3.25
CA GLU A 38 15.39 -9.85 1.82
C GLU A 38 15.32 -11.29 1.28
N ILE A 39 14.57 -11.46 0.22
CA ILE A 39 14.48 -12.71 -0.53
C ILE A 39 15.12 -12.50 -1.90
N ARG A 40 15.87 -13.50 -2.36
CA ARG A 40 16.33 -13.59 -3.74
C ARG A 40 15.59 -14.72 -4.43
N ASN A 41 14.91 -14.38 -5.51
CA ASN A 41 14.27 -15.40 -6.33
C ASN A 41 15.32 -16.17 -7.17
N PRO A 42 14.95 -17.30 -7.84
CA PRO A 42 15.91 -18.13 -8.57
C PRO A 42 16.67 -17.41 -9.69
N ASN A 43 16.14 -16.32 -10.24
CA ASN A 43 16.82 -15.50 -11.25
C ASN A 43 17.72 -14.41 -10.66
N GLY A 44 17.91 -14.41 -9.32
CA GLY A 44 18.78 -13.47 -8.60
C GLY A 44 18.14 -12.12 -8.26
N GLN A 45 16.91 -11.86 -8.67
CA GLN A 45 16.21 -10.62 -8.36
C GLN A 45 15.95 -10.50 -6.86
N ARG A 46 16.29 -9.35 -6.29
CA ARG A 46 16.06 -9.02 -4.88
C ARG A 46 14.62 -8.58 -4.66
N SER A 47 14.06 -8.94 -3.52
CA SER A 47 12.74 -8.48 -3.10
C SER A 47 12.59 -8.39 -1.58
N ARG A 48 11.66 -7.56 -1.15
CA ARG A 48 11.18 -7.48 0.24
C ARG A 48 9.72 -7.87 0.29
N VAL A 49 9.37 -8.70 1.26
CA VAL A 49 7.98 -9.04 1.58
C VAL A 49 7.56 -8.22 2.78
N THR A 50 6.38 -7.66 2.73
CA THR A 50 5.79 -6.96 3.87
C THR A 50 4.39 -7.51 4.13
N VAL A 51 4.04 -7.75 5.38
CA VAL A 51 2.79 -8.42 5.76
C VAL A 51 2.08 -7.61 6.84
N ASN A 52 0.82 -7.26 6.61
CA ASN A 52 -0.04 -6.72 7.64
C ASN A 52 -0.82 -7.86 8.30
N HIS A 53 -0.42 -8.26 9.50
CA HIS A 53 -1.06 -9.36 10.22
C HIS A 53 -2.47 -9.03 10.71
N GLY A 54 -2.83 -7.75 10.81
CA GLY A 54 -4.17 -7.31 11.23
C GLY A 54 -5.27 -7.56 10.19
N ASN A 55 -4.90 -7.55 8.90
CA ASN A 55 -5.87 -7.71 7.80
C ASN A 55 -5.45 -8.71 6.71
N GLY A 56 -4.25 -9.30 6.83
CA GLY A 56 -3.72 -10.28 5.89
C GLY A 56 -3.20 -9.70 4.57
N ALA A 57 -3.13 -8.38 4.42
CA ALA A 57 -2.61 -7.76 3.21
C ALA A 57 -1.09 -7.99 3.08
N VAL A 58 -0.65 -8.31 1.86
CA VAL A 58 0.76 -8.51 1.53
C VAL A 58 1.17 -7.55 0.44
N PHE A 59 2.24 -6.81 0.67
CA PHE A 59 2.84 -5.93 -0.31
C PHE A 59 4.31 -6.33 -0.52
N LEU A 60 4.70 -6.48 -1.79
CA LEU A 60 6.05 -6.89 -2.18
C LEU A 60 6.74 -5.76 -2.93
N LEU A 61 8.04 -5.61 -2.66
CA LEU A 61 8.92 -4.74 -3.43
C LEU A 61 9.98 -5.58 -4.12
N TYR A 62 10.13 -5.37 -5.41
CA TYR A 62 11.13 -6.02 -6.25
C TYR A 62 12.14 -4.99 -6.73
N GLU A 63 13.41 -5.38 -6.79
CA GLU A 63 14.42 -4.55 -7.45
C GLU A 63 14.30 -4.67 -8.96
N ALA A 64 14.38 -3.54 -9.64
CA ALA A 64 14.38 -3.52 -11.11
C ALA A 64 15.63 -4.22 -11.66
N LYS A 65 15.50 -4.79 -12.87
CA LYS A 65 16.69 -5.18 -13.61
C LYS A 65 17.48 -3.94 -14.03
N PRO A 66 18.81 -4.03 -14.12
CA PRO A 66 19.67 -2.87 -14.40
C PRO A 66 19.25 -2.06 -15.64
N GLU A 67 18.77 -2.74 -16.68
CA GLU A 67 18.32 -2.12 -17.92
C GLU A 67 17.04 -1.28 -17.77
N PHE A 68 16.27 -1.51 -16.71
CA PHE A 68 15.00 -0.80 -16.41
C PHE A 68 15.09 0.12 -15.19
N ALA A 69 16.17 0.08 -14.42
CA ALA A 69 16.30 0.82 -13.17
C ALA A 69 16.22 2.35 -13.34
N LYS A 70 16.46 2.86 -14.56
CA LYS A 70 16.34 4.30 -14.86
C LYS A 70 15.10 4.65 -15.67
N HIS A 71 14.20 3.69 -15.91
CA HIS A 71 12.95 3.94 -16.61
C HIS A 71 11.99 4.65 -15.65
N PRO A 72 11.51 5.86 -15.97
CA PRO A 72 10.56 6.56 -15.10
C PRO A 72 9.23 5.81 -15.08
N PHE A 73 8.61 5.73 -13.91
CA PHE A 73 7.22 5.30 -13.82
C PHE A 73 6.30 6.47 -14.17
N GLU A 74 5.39 6.25 -15.12
CA GLU A 74 4.42 7.25 -15.53
C GLU A 74 3.00 6.79 -15.17
N VAL A 75 2.37 7.50 -14.26
CA VAL A 75 1.06 7.13 -13.67
C VAL A 75 -0.06 7.07 -14.71
N TYR A 76 0.03 7.85 -15.80
CA TYR A 76 -1.01 7.93 -16.82
C TYR A 76 -0.75 7.05 -18.04
N GLU A 77 0.34 6.29 -18.04
CA GLU A 77 0.55 5.23 -19.03
C GLU A 77 -0.28 4.00 -18.70
N VAL A 78 -0.45 3.11 -19.67
CA VAL A 78 -1.17 1.85 -19.47
C VAL A 78 -0.43 0.98 -18.45
N GLY A 79 -1.06 0.73 -17.29
CA GLY A 79 -0.46 0.00 -16.20
C GLY A 79 -1.18 0.21 -14.87
N LEU A 80 -0.46 0.07 -13.76
CA LEU A 80 -0.97 0.33 -12.43
C LEU A 80 -1.08 1.85 -12.21
N HIS A 81 -2.28 2.36 -11.88
CA HIS A 81 -2.46 3.78 -11.64
C HIS A 81 -1.98 4.19 -10.23
N HIS A 82 -2.43 3.48 -9.18
CA HIS A 82 -1.98 3.70 -7.79
C HIS A 82 -2.34 2.52 -6.89
N ILE A 83 -1.79 2.54 -5.69
CA ILE A 83 -2.11 1.62 -4.60
C ILE A 83 -2.69 2.43 -3.44
N ALA A 84 -3.86 2.01 -2.93
CA ALA A 84 -4.55 2.67 -1.83
C ALA A 84 -4.46 1.83 -0.55
N PHE A 85 -4.20 2.49 0.59
CA PHE A 85 -4.19 1.90 1.92
C PHE A 85 -5.28 2.52 2.79
N TYR A 86 -6.04 1.69 3.49
CA TYR A 86 -7.02 2.18 4.46
C TYR A 86 -6.37 2.61 5.78
N THR A 87 -7.02 3.60 6.41
CA THR A 87 -6.79 3.97 7.80
C THR A 87 -8.12 3.98 8.56
N ASP A 88 -8.05 3.86 9.89
CA ASP A 88 -9.22 3.84 10.74
C ASP A 88 -9.80 5.24 10.98
N THR A 89 -8.97 6.28 10.90
CA THR A 89 -9.36 7.67 11.20
C THR A 89 -8.75 8.67 10.21
N ARG A 90 -9.35 9.87 10.14
CA ARG A 90 -8.84 11.00 9.34
C ARG A 90 -7.48 11.48 9.85
N GLU A 91 -7.30 11.50 11.16
CA GLU A 91 -6.04 11.90 11.80
C GLU A 91 -4.88 11.01 11.36
N GLN A 92 -5.13 9.72 11.10
CA GLN A 92 -4.12 8.82 10.54
C GLN A 92 -3.79 9.14 9.07
N VAL A 93 -4.75 9.64 8.28
CA VAL A 93 -4.47 10.16 6.93
C VAL A 93 -3.55 11.39 7.00
N ASP A 94 -3.84 12.32 7.93
CA ASP A 94 -2.99 13.50 8.15
C ASP A 94 -1.59 13.10 8.60
N GLN A 95 -1.47 12.15 9.54
CA GLN A 95 -0.18 11.61 10.00
C GLN A 95 0.60 10.91 8.87
N ALA A 96 -0.09 10.14 8.02
CA ALA A 96 0.50 9.51 6.84
C ALA A 96 1.05 10.56 5.86
N CYS A 97 0.29 11.64 5.63
CA CYS A 97 0.73 12.75 4.79
C CYS A 97 2.02 13.40 5.32
N GLU A 98 2.05 13.72 6.60
CA GLU A 98 3.22 14.34 7.23
C GLU A 98 4.43 13.39 7.26
N LEU A 99 4.20 12.10 7.47
CA LEU A 99 5.26 11.09 7.40
C LEU A 99 5.80 10.98 5.96
N ALA A 100 4.93 10.86 4.96
CA ALA A 100 5.32 10.77 3.56
C ALA A 100 6.15 12.00 3.13
N LYS A 101 5.76 13.23 3.52
CA LYS A 101 6.53 14.46 3.28
C LYS A 101 7.93 14.39 3.91
N ARG A 102 8.03 13.97 5.18
CA ARG A 102 9.34 13.82 5.86
C ARG A 102 10.25 12.80 5.18
N LEU A 103 9.67 11.78 4.57
CA LEU A 103 10.39 10.75 3.82
C LEU A 103 10.67 11.14 2.36
N GLY A 104 10.36 12.38 1.96
CA GLY A 104 10.66 12.92 0.64
C GLY A 104 9.60 12.67 -0.44
N ALA A 105 8.41 12.18 -0.08
CA ALA A 105 7.33 12.01 -1.03
C ALA A 105 6.79 13.36 -1.55
N LYS A 106 6.38 13.38 -2.81
CA LYS A 106 5.68 14.52 -3.41
C LYS A 106 4.17 14.36 -3.24
N VAL A 107 3.57 15.13 -2.34
CA VAL A 107 2.10 15.18 -2.22
C VAL A 107 1.51 15.79 -3.48
N LEU A 108 0.51 15.13 -4.04
CA LEU A 108 -0.22 15.53 -5.24
C LEU A 108 -1.53 16.23 -4.90
N ASP A 109 -2.28 15.66 -3.94
CA ASP A 109 -3.57 16.18 -3.53
C ASP A 109 -3.92 15.72 -2.10
N GLY A 110 -4.69 16.53 -1.37
CA GLY A 110 -5.06 16.27 0.02
C GLY A 110 -3.96 16.67 1.03
N PRO A 111 -4.09 16.24 2.31
CA PRO A 111 -5.22 15.48 2.86
C PRO A 111 -6.52 16.30 2.82
N GLY A 112 -7.62 15.66 2.47
CA GLY A 112 -8.92 16.34 2.33
C GLY A 112 -10.06 15.41 1.97
N GLU A 113 -11.27 15.99 1.90
CA GLU A 113 -12.48 15.30 1.47
C GLU A 113 -12.54 15.18 -0.06
N PHE A 114 -12.97 13.99 -0.53
CA PHE A 114 -13.24 13.73 -1.94
C PHE A 114 -14.66 13.17 -2.14
N PRO A 115 -15.34 13.47 -3.24
CA PRO A 115 -16.73 13.10 -3.46
C PRO A 115 -16.90 11.67 -4.01
N TYR A 116 -16.10 10.70 -3.53
CA TYR A 116 -16.12 9.32 -4.06
C TYR A 116 -17.02 8.38 -3.29
N ASP A 117 -17.37 8.72 -2.04
CA ASP A 117 -18.26 7.91 -1.19
C ASP A 117 -19.20 8.85 -0.41
N PRO A 118 -20.53 8.62 -0.44
CA PRO A 118 -21.48 9.45 0.30
C PRO A 118 -21.34 9.37 1.83
N GLU A 119 -20.71 8.32 2.37
CA GLU A 119 -20.41 8.20 3.79
C GLU A 119 -19.10 8.89 4.21
N GLY A 120 -18.33 9.36 3.24
CA GLY A 120 -17.06 10.07 3.41
C GLY A 120 -15.89 9.35 2.76
N TRP A 121 -15.02 10.17 2.14
CA TRP A 121 -13.76 9.75 1.56
C TRP A 121 -12.73 10.83 1.88
N TYR A 122 -11.95 10.62 2.93
CA TYR A 122 -10.90 11.55 3.34
C TYR A 122 -9.54 10.93 3.00
N ALA A 123 -8.79 11.56 2.11
CA ALA A 123 -7.61 10.92 1.54
C ALA A 123 -6.46 11.90 1.28
N VAL A 124 -5.27 11.33 1.09
CA VAL A 124 -4.09 11.99 0.56
C VAL A 124 -3.51 11.15 -0.59
N TYR A 125 -3.07 11.83 -1.64
CA TYR A 125 -2.39 11.23 -2.80
C TYR A 125 -0.97 11.75 -2.89
N PHE A 126 0.01 10.88 -3.10
CA PHE A 126 1.41 11.26 -3.21
C PHE A 126 2.21 10.30 -4.10
N LEU A 127 3.36 10.81 -4.59
CA LEU A 127 4.37 9.98 -5.25
C LEU A 127 5.45 9.62 -4.24
N GLY A 128 5.70 8.33 -4.09
CA GLY A 128 6.82 7.76 -3.35
C GLY A 128 8.06 7.52 -4.24
N PRO A 129 8.93 6.58 -3.86
CA PRO A 129 10.09 6.22 -4.65
C PRO A 129 9.72 5.86 -6.09
N ASP A 130 10.59 6.22 -7.02
CA ASP A 130 10.46 5.99 -8.46
C ASP A 130 9.18 6.56 -9.11
N GLY A 131 8.47 7.47 -8.42
CA GLY A 131 7.22 8.04 -8.91
C GLY A 131 5.99 7.15 -8.72
N LEU A 132 6.11 6.04 -7.99
CA LEU A 132 4.97 5.19 -7.65
C LEU A 132 3.92 5.99 -6.88
N LYS A 133 2.68 5.98 -7.38
CA LYS A 133 1.58 6.72 -6.77
C LYS A 133 0.88 5.90 -5.69
N PHE A 134 0.67 6.54 -4.55
CA PHE A 134 -0.04 5.98 -3.41
C PHE A 134 -1.20 6.87 -2.99
N GLU A 135 -2.18 6.24 -2.38
CA GLU A 135 -3.28 6.85 -1.68
C GLU A 135 -3.32 6.31 -0.25
N VAL A 136 -3.59 7.17 0.71
CA VAL A 136 -4.01 6.76 2.06
C VAL A 136 -5.37 7.36 2.32
N VAL A 137 -6.33 6.51 2.71
CA VAL A 137 -7.74 6.91 2.77
C VAL A 137 -8.43 6.41 4.03
N HIS A 138 -9.22 7.28 4.64
CA HIS A 138 -10.25 6.95 5.60
C HIS A 138 -11.61 6.91 4.90
N GLN A 139 -12.23 5.71 4.84
CA GLN A 139 -13.52 5.46 4.22
C GLN A 139 -14.42 4.69 5.19
N PRO A 140 -15.36 5.35 5.88
CA PRO A 140 -16.23 4.69 6.87
C PRO A 140 -17.02 3.50 6.34
N SER A 141 -17.50 3.56 5.10
CA SER A 141 -18.23 2.46 4.46
C SER A 141 -17.37 1.20 4.28
N ALA A 142 -16.05 1.34 4.07
CA ALA A 142 -15.12 0.23 3.99
C ALA A 142 -15.02 -0.51 5.34
N ALA A 143 -14.87 0.22 6.44
CA ALA A 143 -14.81 -0.38 7.78
C ALA A 143 -16.02 -1.24 8.08
N LYS A 144 -17.23 -0.79 7.70
CA LYS A 144 -18.47 -1.56 7.82
C LYS A 144 -18.44 -2.86 7.01
N ARG A 145 -17.97 -2.80 5.75
CA ARG A 145 -17.81 -3.99 4.88
C ARG A 145 -16.84 -5.00 5.47
N TYR A 146 -15.68 -4.55 5.97
CA TYR A 146 -14.70 -5.42 6.61
C TYR A 146 -15.23 -6.09 7.86
N ALA A 147 -15.93 -5.35 8.73
CA ALA A 147 -16.53 -5.89 9.94
C ALA A 147 -17.57 -6.99 9.61
N GLU A 148 -18.39 -6.79 8.58
CA GLU A 148 -19.35 -7.80 8.14
C GLU A 148 -18.67 -9.05 7.56
N VAL A 149 -17.62 -8.90 6.75
CA VAL A 149 -16.84 -10.02 6.22
C VAL A 149 -16.21 -10.83 7.35
N MET A 150 -15.63 -10.17 8.34
CA MET A 150 -15.02 -10.83 9.51
C MET A 150 -16.08 -11.59 10.34
N ARG A 151 -17.24 -10.98 10.57
CA ARG A 151 -18.36 -11.62 11.27
C ARG A 151 -18.84 -12.91 10.57
N ILE A 152 -18.97 -12.88 9.25
CA ILE A 152 -19.34 -14.05 8.44
C ILE A 152 -18.23 -15.12 8.53
N ALA A 153 -16.96 -14.73 8.42
CA ALA A 153 -15.83 -15.64 8.52
C ALA A 153 -15.80 -16.39 9.87
N GLU A 154 -15.98 -15.68 10.98
CA GLU A 154 -16.05 -16.28 12.31
C GLU A 154 -17.20 -17.28 12.46
N GLN A 155 -18.36 -17.00 11.87
CA GLN A 155 -19.49 -17.92 11.89
C GLN A 155 -19.19 -19.22 11.14
N LEU A 156 -18.54 -19.13 9.97
CA LEU A 156 -18.18 -20.28 9.15
C LEU A 156 -17.09 -21.16 9.78
N MET A 157 -16.21 -20.58 10.61
CA MET A 157 -15.14 -21.32 11.29
C MET A 157 -15.63 -22.07 12.55
N LYS A 158 -16.84 -21.79 13.04
CA LYS A 158 -17.45 -22.47 14.19
C LYS A 158 -18.21 -23.76 13.84
N HIS A 159 -18.27 -24.09 12.57
CA HIS A 159 -18.89 -25.30 12.02
C HIS A 159 -17.87 -26.12 11.22
#